data_203fde58e4087a8576821a6f79fcfc67
#
_entry.id   203fde58e4087a8576821a6f79fcfc67
#
_cell.length_a   1.000
_cell.length_b   1.000
_cell.length_c   1.000
_cell.angle_alpha   90.00
_cell.angle_beta   90.00
_cell.angle_gamma   90.00
#
_symmetry.space_group_name_H-M   'P 1'
#
loop_
_entity.id
_entity.type
_entity.pdbx_description
1 polymer ?
#
loop_
_entity_poly.entity_id
_entity_poly.type
_entity_poly.pdbx_seq_one_letter_code
_entity_poly.pdbx_strand_id
1 'polypeptide(L)'
;MRKTVTASSLLLFLQFVVCAAAWTAAAAQEPDGKILNTKPWPPLPAYEALDDFGHGYFPQPVYEEARTQKEFDILEITYASDGLPVRGMLIKPKTPGTHKWPAIIFNRGGNGELGSIIDSGQPCCQVNTSCLDVADLYLLAKAGFVVIASDYRYQGATVKRDQWGGVEVDDVLNLVPALKSLDYVDPERLYMLGLSRGGTMTYLAIKRGAPVKAAAVIGAVTDVKAWVDATPKMGLVNGNEYIDGFAKNWPDYEHHAEEQYRARSAVYWAEQINVPVLILHSRTDRLVPVTQALRMAEALQENGKVYAVRIYERDGHPLPKNRDDRNRLIVDWFNRAGQIGK
;
A
#
# COMPACT_ATOMS: atom_id res chain seq x y z
N MET A 1 -4.18 97.66 29.50
CA MET A 1 -4.34 96.24 29.78
C MET A 1 -4.17 95.51 28.47
N ARG A 2 -3.02 95.02 28.20
CA ARG A 2 -2.71 94.29 26.95
C ARG A 2 -2.53 92.77 27.30
N LYS A 3 -3.29 91.88 26.65
CA LYS A 3 -3.13 90.44 26.76
C LYS A 3 -2.21 90.01 25.67
N THR A 4 -1.10 89.44 26.02
CA THR A 4 -0.15 88.74 25.14
C THR A 4 -0.67 87.34 24.83
N VAL A 5 -0.74 87.05 23.55
CA VAL A 5 -1.05 85.69 23.04
C VAL A 5 0.28 85.01 22.69
N THR A 6 0.58 83.93 23.36
CA THR A 6 1.73 83.07 23.08
C THR A 6 1.32 81.99 22.08
N ALA A 7 2.05 81.90 20.97
CA ALA A 7 1.88 80.87 19.97
C ALA A 7 2.55 79.57 20.44
N SER A 8 1.77 78.53 20.54
CA SER A 8 2.28 77.18 20.76
C SER A 8 2.49 76.48 19.42
N SER A 9 3.71 76.11 19.12
CA SER A 9 4.13 75.36 17.94
C SER A 9 3.68 73.90 18.03
N LEU A 10 2.86 73.49 17.08
CA LEU A 10 2.42 72.11 16.92
C LEU A 10 3.47 71.33 16.08
N LEU A 11 4.29 70.50 16.73
CA LEU A 11 5.17 69.54 16.06
C LEU A 11 4.34 68.33 15.68
N LEU A 12 4.06 68.17 14.38
CA LEU A 12 3.52 66.91 13.84
C LEU A 12 4.66 65.88 13.72
N PHE A 13 4.63 64.86 14.58
CA PHE A 13 5.43 63.64 14.36
C PHE A 13 4.71 62.77 13.34
N LEU A 14 5.22 62.72 12.12
CA LEU A 14 4.84 61.70 11.14
C LEU A 14 5.53 60.38 11.53
N GLN A 15 4.80 59.46 12.15
CA GLN A 15 5.25 58.05 12.31
C GLN A 15 5.03 57.32 11.00
N PHE A 16 6.10 57.05 10.28
CA PHE A 16 6.11 56.05 9.20
C PHE A 16 5.98 54.67 9.80
N VAL A 17 4.79 54.08 9.77
CA VAL A 17 4.59 52.67 10.01
C VAL A 17 5.07 51.93 8.75
N VAL A 18 6.29 51.43 8.77
CA VAL A 18 6.76 50.47 7.78
C VAL A 18 6.10 49.12 8.08
N CYS A 19 4.99 48.80 7.40
CA CYS A 19 4.47 47.45 7.34
C CYS A 19 5.45 46.60 6.58
N ALA A 20 6.36 45.94 7.30
CA ALA A 20 7.11 44.81 6.78
C ALA A 20 6.13 43.65 6.55
N ALA A 21 5.57 43.55 5.36
CA ALA A 21 4.89 42.34 4.91
C ALA A 21 5.95 41.25 4.86
N ALA A 22 6.07 40.44 5.92
CA ALA A 22 6.79 39.18 5.85
C ALA A 22 6.01 38.26 4.90
N TRP A 23 6.41 38.24 3.65
CA TRP A 23 6.06 37.17 2.75
C TRP A 23 6.75 35.91 3.29
N THR A 24 6.05 35.14 4.10
CA THR A 24 6.38 33.75 4.29
C THR A 24 6.15 33.09 2.93
N ALA A 25 7.23 32.91 2.16
CA ALA A 25 7.18 32.05 1.02
C ALA A 25 6.68 30.70 1.53
N ALA A 26 5.45 30.34 1.21
CA ALA A 26 4.97 28.99 1.41
C ALA A 26 5.97 28.10 0.69
N ALA A 27 6.68 27.25 1.42
CA ALA A 27 7.59 26.30 0.82
C ALA A 27 6.79 25.55 -0.25
N ALA A 28 7.26 25.60 -1.50
CA ALA A 28 6.56 24.93 -2.59
C ALA A 28 6.40 23.46 -2.21
N GLN A 29 5.17 22.99 -2.24
CA GLN A 29 4.86 21.58 -1.95
C GLN A 29 5.63 20.71 -2.94
N GLU A 30 6.33 19.70 -2.43
CA GLU A 30 7.04 18.75 -3.28
C GLU A 30 6.03 17.99 -4.16
N PRO A 31 6.35 17.75 -5.43
CA PRO A 31 5.44 17.05 -6.34
C PRO A 31 5.21 15.63 -5.86
N ASP A 32 3.97 15.17 -5.99
CA ASP A 32 3.57 13.83 -5.61
C ASP A 32 4.43 12.76 -6.29
N GLY A 33 4.82 11.75 -5.52
CA GLY A 33 5.71 10.69 -5.94
C GLY A 33 7.19 11.05 -5.91
N LYS A 34 7.58 12.30 -5.62
CA LYS A 34 8.99 12.62 -5.45
C LYS A 34 9.58 11.85 -4.28
N ILE A 35 10.62 11.07 -4.54
CA ILE A 35 11.38 10.39 -3.48
C ILE A 35 12.20 11.45 -2.74
N LEU A 36 11.88 11.67 -1.48
CA LEU A 36 12.47 12.69 -0.61
C LEU A 36 13.72 12.17 0.09
N ASN A 37 13.72 10.89 0.45
CA ASN A 37 14.82 10.24 1.15
C ASN A 37 14.86 8.75 0.83
N THR A 38 16.06 8.19 0.89
CA THR A 38 16.31 6.74 0.81
C THR A 38 17.35 6.35 1.84
N LYS A 39 17.14 5.23 2.51
CA LYS A 39 18.14 4.61 3.39
C LYS A 39 18.04 3.08 3.29
N PRO A 40 19.09 2.34 3.64
CA PRO A 40 19.01 0.89 3.70
C PRO A 40 17.84 0.44 4.60
N TRP A 41 17.12 -0.59 4.15
CA TRP A 41 16.12 -1.25 4.98
C TRP A 41 16.76 -1.87 6.21
N PRO A 42 16.12 -1.87 7.38
CA PRO A 42 16.63 -2.59 8.54
C PRO A 42 16.95 -4.05 8.20
N PRO A 43 18.04 -4.63 8.73
CA PRO A 43 18.37 -6.02 8.47
C PRO A 43 17.22 -6.95 8.84
N LEU A 44 16.89 -7.90 7.95
CA LEU A 44 15.95 -8.97 8.31
C LEU A 44 16.53 -9.80 9.45
N PRO A 45 15.71 -10.33 10.36
CA PRO A 45 16.15 -11.19 11.46
C PRO A 45 16.98 -12.38 10.96
N ALA A 46 17.83 -12.93 11.79
CA ALA A 46 18.47 -14.22 11.50
C ALA A 46 17.40 -15.32 11.33
N TYR A 47 17.64 -16.30 10.47
CA TYR A 47 16.67 -17.37 10.23
C TYR A 47 16.27 -18.08 11.51
N GLU A 48 17.23 -18.31 12.40
CA GLU A 48 17.04 -18.98 13.70
C GLU A 48 16.15 -18.17 14.67
N ALA A 49 15.95 -16.88 14.41
CA ALA A 49 15.06 -16.02 15.20
C ALA A 49 13.61 -16.04 14.68
N LEU A 50 13.33 -16.71 13.57
CA LEU A 50 11.96 -16.91 13.10
C LEU A 50 11.24 -17.92 13.98
N ASP A 51 9.93 -17.80 14.07
CA ASP A 51 9.08 -18.80 14.69
C ASP A 51 8.75 -19.97 13.74
N ASP A 52 7.97 -20.94 14.24
CA ASP A 52 7.54 -22.11 13.46
C ASP A 52 6.80 -21.74 12.18
N PHE A 53 6.06 -20.63 12.18
CA PHE A 53 5.38 -20.14 10.98
C PHE A 53 6.40 -19.64 9.96
N GLY A 54 7.39 -18.85 10.39
CA GLY A 54 8.46 -18.34 9.53
C GLY A 54 9.30 -19.47 8.95
N HIS A 55 9.67 -20.46 9.76
CA HIS A 55 10.38 -21.65 9.30
C HIS A 55 9.55 -22.49 8.30
N GLY A 56 8.23 -22.56 8.51
CA GLY A 56 7.32 -23.21 7.56
C GLY A 56 7.06 -22.42 6.30
N TYR A 57 7.24 -21.10 6.36
CA TYR A 57 7.03 -20.20 5.23
C TYR A 57 8.24 -20.17 4.28
N PHE A 58 9.46 -20.11 4.81
CA PHE A 58 10.69 -20.06 4.05
C PHE A 58 11.65 -21.19 4.40
N PRO A 59 12.12 -21.96 3.42
CA PRO A 59 13.36 -22.72 3.57
C PRO A 59 14.53 -21.76 3.84
N GLN A 60 15.41 -22.12 4.76
CA GLN A 60 16.55 -21.27 5.17
C GLN A 60 17.35 -20.67 4.01
N PRO A 61 17.77 -21.43 2.98
CA PRO A 61 18.57 -20.87 1.87
C PRO A 61 17.82 -19.75 1.12
N VAL A 62 16.50 -19.87 0.97
CA VAL A 62 15.65 -18.89 0.27
C VAL A 62 15.51 -17.61 1.09
N TYR A 63 15.29 -17.74 2.40
CA TYR A 63 15.21 -16.60 3.29
C TYR A 63 16.53 -15.84 3.39
N GLU A 64 17.65 -16.56 3.51
CA GLU A 64 18.99 -15.98 3.61
C GLU A 64 19.39 -15.18 2.36
N GLU A 65 18.88 -15.51 1.19
CA GLU A 65 19.11 -14.67 0.00
C GLU A 65 18.51 -13.27 0.16
N ALA A 66 17.28 -13.17 0.67
CA ALA A 66 16.64 -11.89 0.96
C ALA A 66 17.34 -11.17 2.10
N ARG A 67 17.70 -11.89 3.18
CA ARG A 67 18.36 -11.33 4.35
C ARG A 67 19.74 -10.75 4.03
N THR A 68 20.50 -11.39 3.19
CA THR A 68 21.84 -10.94 2.78
C THR A 68 21.81 -9.93 1.64
N GLN A 69 20.65 -9.69 1.03
CA GLN A 69 20.48 -8.74 -0.07
C GLN A 69 21.58 -8.89 -1.15
N LYS A 70 21.80 -10.12 -1.59
CA LYS A 70 22.94 -10.44 -2.45
C LYS A 70 22.92 -9.68 -3.78
N GLU A 71 21.78 -9.65 -4.46
CA GLU A 71 21.63 -9.13 -5.82
C GLU A 71 20.82 -7.83 -5.88
N PHE A 72 19.93 -7.62 -4.91
CA PHE A 72 19.03 -6.47 -4.84
C PHE A 72 19.23 -5.72 -3.53
N ASP A 73 19.10 -4.40 -3.59
CA ASP A 73 19.00 -3.55 -2.41
C ASP A 73 17.56 -3.49 -1.96
N ILE A 74 17.32 -3.63 -0.66
CA ILE A 74 16.06 -3.29 -0.01
C ILE A 74 16.26 -1.94 0.66
N LEU A 75 15.46 -0.96 0.25
CA LEU A 75 15.57 0.43 0.73
C LEU A 75 14.26 0.85 1.40
N GLU A 76 14.37 1.52 2.51
CA GLU A 76 13.29 2.36 3.00
C GLU A 76 13.32 3.67 2.22
N ILE A 77 12.17 4.07 1.73
CA ILE A 77 11.99 5.37 1.06
C ILE A 77 11.02 6.24 1.85
N THR A 78 11.19 7.54 1.71
CA THR A 78 10.15 8.51 2.04
C THR A 78 9.81 9.25 0.76
N TYR A 79 8.54 9.33 0.39
CA TYR A 79 8.09 10.01 -0.82
C TYR A 79 6.96 10.99 -0.51
N ALA A 80 6.80 12.01 -1.35
CA ALA A 80 5.73 12.99 -1.23
C ALA A 80 4.41 12.39 -1.70
N SER A 81 3.35 12.56 -0.91
CA SER A 81 1.98 12.17 -1.24
C SER A 81 1.00 13.18 -0.62
N ASP A 82 0.31 13.94 -1.45
CA ASP A 82 -0.62 15.02 -1.05
C ASP A 82 0.02 15.99 -0.02
N GLY A 83 1.28 16.35 -0.23
CA GLY A 83 2.04 17.23 0.66
C GLY A 83 2.53 16.58 1.96
N LEU A 84 2.34 15.28 2.14
CA LEU A 84 2.82 14.53 3.28
C LEU A 84 4.05 13.68 2.91
N PRO A 85 5.03 13.55 3.81
CA PRO A 85 6.10 12.56 3.66
C PRO A 85 5.55 11.17 4.07
N VAL A 86 5.39 10.29 3.10
CA VAL A 86 4.90 8.92 3.34
C VAL A 86 6.06 7.94 3.25
N ARG A 87 6.16 7.04 4.24
CA ARG A 87 7.15 5.97 4.26
C ARG A 87 6.74 4.85 3.29
N GLY A 88 7.74 4.22 2.68
CA GLY A 88 7.55 3.08 1.81
C GLY A 88 8.81 2.23 1.70
N MET A 89 8.77 1.27 0.80
CA MET A 89 9.88 0.37 0.51
C MET A 89 10.16 0.36 -1.00
N LEU A 90 11.43 0.23 -1.35
CA LEU A 90 11.87 0.02 -2.73
C LEU A 90 12.87 -1.14 -2.76
N ILE A 91 12.59 -2.17 -3.55
CA ILE A 91 13.53 -3.24 -3.86
C ILE A 91 13.98 -3.07 -5.31
N LYS A 92 15.27 -2.88 -5.51
CA LYS A 92 15.85 -2.62 -6.82
C LYS A 92 17.13 -3.43 -7.03
N PRO A 93 17.50 -3.75 -8.28
CA PRO A 93 18.78 -4.38 -8.56
C PRO A 93 19.94 -3.46 -8.11
N LYS A 94 21.00 -4.04 -7.54
CA LYS A 94 22.23 -3.29 -7.18
C LYS A 94 22.88 -2.68 -8.41
N THR A 95 22.84 -3.41 -9.52
CA THR A 95 23.36 -2.95 -10.81
C THR A 95 22.26 -3.11 -11.85
N PRO A 96 21.45 -2.09 -12.12
CA PRO A 96 20.28 -2.18 -13.01
C PRO A 96 20.61 -2.59 -14.45
N GLY A 97 21.84 -2.35 -14.93
CA GLY A 97 22.22 -2.58 -16.34
C GLY A 97 21.64 -1.50 -17.25
N THR A 98 21.60 -1.80 -18.56
CA THR A 98 21.08 -0.87 -19.59
C THR A 98 19.62 -1.11 -19.97
N HIS A 99 19.03 -2.23 -19.57
CA HIS A 99 17.61 -2.53 -19.81
C HIS A 99 16.73 -1.92 -18.73
N LYS A 100 15.50 -1.56 -19.11
CA LYS A 100 14.50 -1.08 -18.16
C LYS A 100 13.71 -2.23 -17.56
N TRP A 101 13.53 -2.18 -16.25
CA TRP A 101 12.86 -3.20 -15.46
C TRP A 101 11.36 -2.96 -15.37
N PRO A 102 10.50 -3.98 -15.50
CA PRO A 102 9.11 -3.88 -15.09
C PRO A 102 9.03 -3.65 -13.59
N ALA A 103 7.92 -3.05 -13.11
CA ALA A 103 7.78 -2.78 -11.71
C ALA A 103 6.44 -3.28 -11.14
N ILE A 104 6.47 -3.71 -9.88
CA ILE A 104 5.32 -4.11 -9.08
C ILE A 104 5.10 -3.07 -7.98
N ILE A 105 3.90 -2.50 -7.91
CA ILE A 105 3.41 -1.76 -6.76
C ILE A 105 2.76 -2.78 -5.83
N PHE A 106 3.35 -2.99 -4.66
CA PHE A 106 2.81 -3.89 -3.66
C PHE A 106 1.94 -3.13 -2.66
N ASN A 107 0.73 -3.60 -2.50
CA ASN A 107 -0.24 -3.11 -1.53
C ASN A 107 -0.33 -4.11 -0.37
N ARG A 108 0.19 -3.69 0.79
CA ARG A 108 0.25 -4.52 1.98
C ARG A 108 -1.11 -4.80 2.61
N GLY A 109 -1.20 -5.89 3.35
CA GLY A 109 -2.33 -6.23 4.19
C GLY A 109 -2.33 -5.52 5.56
N GLY A 110 -3.38 -5.73 6.33
CA GLY A 110 -3.49 -5.29 7.71
C GLY A 110 -3.39 -3.78 7.93
N ASN A 111 -3.19 -3.39 9.18
CA ASN A 111 -3.03 -1.99 9.62
C ASN A 111 -1.60 -1.71 10.14
N GLY A 112 -0.70 -2.70 10.09
CA GLY A 112 0.70 -2.55 10.49
C GLY A 112 1.55 -1.86 9.44
N GLU A 113 2.85 -1.73 9.72
CA GLU A 113 3.85 -1.19 8.79
C GLU A 113 4.54 -2.32 8.02
N LEU A 114 5.09 -1.99 6.84
CA LEU A 114 5.94 -2.91 6.09
C LEU A 114 7.16 -3.30 6.95
N GLY A 115 7.41 -4.59 7.07
CA GLY A 115 8.56 -5.09 7.83
C GLY A 115 8.57 -4.72 9.29
N SER A 116 7.46 -4.25 9.87
CA SER A 116 7.42 -3.90 11.28
C SER A 116 7.66 -5.14 12.12
N ILE A 117 8.77 -5.14 12.82
CA ILE A 117 8.93 -5.89 14.05
C ILE A 117 8.02 -5.15 15.03
N ILE A 118 6.91 -5.76 15.44
CA ILE A 118 6.08 -5.12 16.45
C ILE A 118 6.96 -4.95 17.69
N ASP A 119 7.00 -3.74 18.20
CA ASP A 119 7.72 -3.31 19.40
C ASP A 119 7.13 -3.92 20.69
N SER A 120 6.45 -5.07 20.58
CA SER A 120 5.82 -5.82 21.65
C SER A 120 6.73 -6.87 22.29
N GLY A 121 8.00 -6.95 21.86
CA GLY A 121 8.92 -8.00 22.29
C GLY A 121 8.53 -9.41 21.81
N GLN A 122 7.52 -9.50 20.95
CA GLN A 122 7.12 -10.73 20.29
C GLN A 122 7.93 -10.91 18.99
N PRO A 123 8.34 -12.15 18.65
CA PRO A 123 8.96 -12.42 17.35
C PRO A 123 8.06 -11.95 16.21
N CYS A 124 8.64 -11.38 15.17
CA CYS A 124 7.92 -10.75 14.07
C CYS A 124 6.87 -11.64 13.38
N CYS A 125 6.88 -12.91 13.66
CA CYS A 125 6.04 -13.92 13.02
C CYS A 125 4.81 -14.34 13.84
N GLN A 126 4.67 -13.95 15.11
CA GLN A 126 3.49 -14.33 15.90
C GLN A 126 2.27 -13.44 15.67
N VAL A 127 2.46 -12.20 15.22
CA VAL A 127 1.36 -11.23 15.07
C VAL A 127 1.39 -10.49 13.71
N ASN A 128 2.52 -10.49 12.99
CA ASN A 128 2.65 -9.76 11.72
C ASN A 128 3.52 -10.49 10.71
N THR A 129 2.95 -10.82 9.57
CA THR A 129 3.63 -11.42 8.41
C THR A 129 4.58 -10.46 7.70
N SER A 130 4.74 -9.22 8.19
CA SER A 130 5.37 -8.13 7.44
C SER A 130 6.87 -8.29 7.17
N CYS A 131 7.64 -8.99 8.04
CA CYS A 131 9.03 -9.31 7.71
C CYS A 131 9.12 -10.42 6.66
N LEU A 132 8.17 -11.34 6.66
CA LEU A 132 8.07 -12.38 5.65
C LEU A 132 7.62 -11.79 4.30
N ASP A 133 6.75 -10.79 4.32
CA ASP A 133 6.36 -10.05 3.13
C ASP A 133 7.59 -9.41 2.44
N VAL A 134 8.51 -8.80 3.21
CA VAL A 134 9.74 -8.21 2.66
C VAL A 134 10.60 -9.27 1.97
N ALA A 135 10.79 -10.44 2.60
CA ALA A 135 11.55 -11.53 2.02
C ALA A 135 10.86 -12.11 0.76
N ASP A 136 9.53 -12.21 0.77
CA ASP A 136 8.74 -12.69 -0.36
C ASP A 136 8.79 -11.71 -1.56
N LEU A 137 8.72 -10.41 -1.28
CA LEU A 137 8.87 -9.36 -2.28
C LEU A 137 10.29 -9.34 -2.88
N TYR A 138 11.31 -9.67 -2.10
CA TYR A 138 12.66 -9.86 -2.62
C TYR A 138 12.71 -10.98 -3.67
N LEU A 139 11.95 -12.07 -3.49
CA LEU A 139 11.86 -13.14 -4.50
C LEU A 139 11.20 -12.67 -5.79
N LEU A 140 10.21 -11.78 -5.71
CA LEU A 140 9.62 -11.17 -6.91
C LEU A 140 10.61 -10.23 -7.60
N ALA A 141 11.41 -9.49 -6.84
CA ALA A 141 12.49 -8.70 -7.41
C ALA A 141 13.50 -9.59 -8.13
N LYS A 142 13.89 -10.71 -7.53
CA LYS A 142 14.77 -11.73 -8.14
C LYS A 142 14.18 -12.35 -9.39
N ALA A 143 12.85 -12.42 -9.50
CA ALA A 143 12.15 -12.86 -10.70
C ALA A 143 12.11 -11.82 -11.83
N GLY A 144 12.75 -10.67 -11.66
CA GLY A 144 12.95 -9.68 -12.72
C GLY A 144 12.12 -8.41 -12.59
N PHE A 145 11.72 -8.01 -11.39
CA PHE A 145 10.92 -6.80 -11.16
C PHE A 145 11.62 -5.83 -10.20
N VAL A 146 11.38 -4.54 -10.38
CA VAL A 146 11.51 -3.56 -9.31
C VAL A 146 10.23 -3.64 -8.47
N VAL A 147 10.36 -3.63 -7.14
CA VAL A 147 9.19 -3.67 -6.26
C VAL A 147 9.16 -2.41 -5.42
N ILE A 148 8.02 -1.72 -5.41
CA ILE A 148 7.78 -0.55 -4.56
C ILE A 148 6.51 -0.77 -3.74
N ALA A 149 6.49 -0.27 -2.51
CA ALA A 149 5.36 -0.40 -1.63
C ALA A 149 5.19 0.85 -0.74
N SER A 150 3.95 1.14 -0.34
CA SER A 150 3.61 2.20 0.61
C SER A 150 3.23 1.61 1.97
N ASP A 151 3.65 2.28 3.03
CA ASP A 151 3.11 2.04 4.38
C ASP A 151 1.74 2.69 4.58
N TYR A 152 1.29 3.51 3.62
CA TYR A 152 0.18 4.43 3.72
C TYR A 152 0.45 5.55 4.74
N ARG A 153 -0.29 6.66 4.66
CA ARG A 153 -0.02 7.90 5.43
C ARG A 153 -0.30 7.81 6.93
N TYR A 154 -1.14 6.86 7.34
CA TYR A 154 -1.54 6.74 8.75
C TYR A 154 -0.85 5.56 9.40
N GLN A 155 0.30 5.83 10.03
CA GLN A 155 1.11 4.83 10.71
C GLN A 155 1.41 5.21 12.16
N GLY A 156 1.82 4.24 12.97
CA GLY A 156 2.17 4.47 14.36
C GLY A 156 1.03 5.18 15.14
N ALA A 157 1.31 6.32 15.74
CA ALA A 157 0.33 7.07 16.54
C ALA A 157 -0.86 7.60 15.71
N THR A 158 -0.74 7.70 14.38
CA THR A 158 -1.79 8.21 13.50
C THR A 158 -2.64 7.12 12.85
N VAL A 159 -2.34 5.83 13.07
CA VAL A 159 -3.08 4.69 12.50
C VAL A 159 -4.58 4.74 12.78
N LYS A 160 -4.97 5.36 13.89
CA LYS A 160 -6.38 5.58 14.26
C LYS A 160 -7.17 6.46 13.28
N ARG A 161 -6.50 7.12 12.33
CA ARG A 161 -7.11 7.92 11.25
C ARG A 161 -7.30 7.14 9.96
N ASP A 162 -6.82 5.91 9.91
CA ASP A 162 -6.86 5.06 8.73
C ASP A 162 -8.31 4.82 8.29
N GLN A 163 -8.62 5.15 7.04
CA GLN A 163 -9.95 5.01 6.46
C GLN A 163 -10.15 3.69 5.71
N TRP A 164 -9.14 2.84 5.71
CA TRP A 164 -9.20 1.51 5.12
C TRP A 164 -9.65 1.52 3.64
N GLY A 165 -8.98 2.34 2.84
CA GLY A 165 -9.31 2.54 1.42
C GLY A 165 -9.99 3.90 1.15
N GLY A 166 -9.68 4.92 1.94
CA GLY A 166 -10.02 6.32 1.70
C GLY A 166 -8.87 7.07 1.03
N VAL A 167 -8.38 8.09 1.71
CA VAL A 167 -7.28 8.95 1.22
C VAL A 167 -5.96 8.21 1.08
N GLU A 168 -5.79 7.07 1.74
CA GLU A 168 -4.58 6.23 1.63
C GLU A 168 -4.40 5.63 0.23
N VAL A 169 -5.45 5.61 -0.59
CA VAL A 169 -5.36 5.18 -1.99
C VAL A 169 -4.49 6.15 -2.80
N ASP A 170 -4.43 7.43 -2.42
CA ASP A 170 -3.54 8.41 -3.06
C ASP A 170 -2.08 8.06 -2.84
N ASP A 171 -1.73 7.50 -1.67
CA ASP A 171 -0.37 7.03 -1.39
C ASP A 171 0.05 5.91 -2.34
N VAL A 172 -0.89 5.04 -2.73
CA VAL A 172 -0.65 4.00 -3.74
C VAL A 172 -0.49 4.61 -5.13
N LEU A 173 -1.37 5.55 -5.51
CA LEU A 173 -1.32 6.22 -6.81
C LEU A 173 -0.05 7.04 -6.98
N ASN A 174 0.41 7.67 -5.92
CA ASN A 174 1.61 8.50 -5.91
C ASN A 174 2.92 7.69 -5.97
N LEU A 175 2.87 6.35 -5.85
CA LEU A 175 3.99 5.49 -6.22
C LEU A 175 4.21 5.38 -7.73
N VAL A 176 3.19 5.67 -8.55
CA VAL A 176 3.33 5.66 -10.02
C VAL A 176 4.33 6.73 -10.51
N PRO A 177 4.17 8.02 -10.18
CA PRO A 177 5.20 9.01 -10.53
C PRO A 177 6.55 8.73 -9.84
N ALA A 178 6.58 8.14 -8.64
CA ALA A 178 7.84 7.71 -8.03
C ALA A 178 8.57 6.69 -8.92
N LEU A 179 7.88 5.65 -9.38
CA LEU A 179 8.47 4.65 -10.30
C LEU A 179 8.91 5.27 -11.62
N LYS A 180 8.10 6.17 -12.19
CA LYS A 180 8.42 6.85 -13.46
C LYS A 180 9.64 7.76 -13.36
N SER A 181 10.00 8.21 -12.16
CA SER A 181 11.22 9.02 -11.93
C SER A 181 12.50 8.19 -11.90
N LEU A 182 12.41 6.85 -11.81
CA LEU A 182 13.56 5.94 -11.77
C LEU A 182 13.94 5.56 -13.22
N ASP A 183 15.13 5.96 -13.63
CA ASP A 183 15.64 5.79 -15.00
C ASP A 183 15.75 4.33 -15.46
N TYR A 184 15.88 3.41 -14.52
CA TYR A 184 15.95 1.96 -14.76
C TYR A 184 14.58 1.26 -14.77
N VAL A 185 13.47 1.97 -14.52
CA VAL A 185 12.10 1.40 -14.57
C VAL A 185 11.46 1.63 -15.94
N ASP A 186 10.76 0.61 -16.44
CA ASP A 186 9.92 0.73 -17.63
C ASP A 186 8.53 1.23 -17.22
N PRO A 187 8.18 2.49 -17.53
CA PRO A 187 6.91 3.08 -17.11
C PRO A 187 5.69 2.45 -17.80
N GLU A 188 5.92 1.69 -18.90
CA GLU A 188 4.86 0.99 -19.62
C GLU A 188 4.61 -0.44 -19.09
N ARG A 189 5.44 -0.93 -18.17
CA ARG A 189 5.31 -2.26 -17.57
C ARG A 189 5.17 -2.17 -16.05
N LEU A 190 4.09 -1.49 -15.61
CA LEU A 190 3.72 -1.37 -14.21
C LEU A 190 2.60 -2.37 -13.88
N TYR A 191 2.71 -3.02 -12.73
CA TYR A 191 1.78 -4.02 -12.22
C TYR A 191 1.42 -3.71 -10.78
N MET A 192 0.30 -4.28 -10.29
CA MET A 192 -0.06 -4.22 -8.86
C MET A 192 -0.21 -5.61 -8.27
N LEU A 193 0.28 -5.78 -7.05
CA LEU A 193 0.07 -6.97 -6.23
C LEU A 193 -0.51 -6.56 -4.89
N GLY A 194 -1.66 -7.10 -4.52
CA GLY A 194 -2.32 -6.80 -3.24
C GLY A 194 -2.51 -8.03 -2.38
N LEU A 195 -2.16 -7.93 -1.10
CA LEU A 195 -2.41 -8.97 -0.10
C LEU A 195 -3.52 -8.52 0.85
N SER A 196 -4.57 -9.36 1.06
CA SER A 196 -5.61 -9.08 2.06
C SER A 196 -6.28 -7.73 1.83
N ARG A 197 -6.26 -6.80 2.82
CA ARG A 197 -6.62 -5.39 2.64
C ARG A 197 -5.96 -4.77 1.42
N GLY A 198 -4.70 -5.12 1.14
CA GLY A 198 -3.98 -4.64 -0.04
C GLY A 198 -4.65 -4.99 -1.36
N GLY A 199 -5.43 -6.06 -1.39
CA GLY A 199 -6.30 -6.38 -2.53
C GLY A 199 -7.41 -5.33 -2.71
N THR A 200 -8.05 -4.89 -1.63
CA THR A 200 -9.01 -3.77 -1.66
C THR A 200 -8.34 -2.50 -2.18
N MET A 201 -7.14 -2.17 -1.67
CA MET A 201 -6.36 -1.01 -2.12
C MET A 201 -6.01 -1.11 -3.61
N THR A 202 -5.66 -2.31 -4.09
CA THR A 202 -5.38 -2.59 -5.51
C THR A 202 -6.61 -2.30 -6.38
N TYR A 203 -7.77 -2.83 -6.02
CA TYR A 203 -9.00 -2.57 -6.77
C TYR A 203 -9.38 -1.09 -6.76
N LEU A 204 -9.26 -0.41 -5.61
CA LEU A 204 -9.54 1.02 -5.49
C LEU A 204 -8.57 1.87 -6.33
N ALA A 205 -7.29 1.53 -6.34
CA ALA A 205 -6.31 2.23 -7.18
C ALA A 205 -6.62 2.06 -8.68
N ILE A 206 -7.02 0.84 -9.11
CA ILE A 206 -7.45 0.57 -10.49
C ILE A 206 -8.71 1.39 -10.83
N LYS A 207 -9.73 1.38 -9.96
CA LYS A 207 -10.94 2.19 -10.10
C LYS A 207 -10.64 3.67 -10.29
N ARG A 208 -9.61 4.16 -9.62
CA ARG A 208 -9.14 5.55 -9.68
C ARG A 208 -8.13 5.81 -10.82
N GLY A 209 -7.97 4.87 -11.75
CA GLY A 209 -7.20 5.04 -12.97
C GLY A 209 -5.71 4.76 -12.86
N ALA A 210 -5.26 3.95 -11.90
CA ALA A 210 -3.86 3.52 -11.85
C ALA A 210 -3.42 2.92 -13.19
N PRO A 211 -2.34 3.42 -13.83
CA PRO A 211 -1.93 3.02 -15.17
C PRO A 211 -1.10 1.73 -15.13
N VAL A 212 -1.71 0.64 -14.65
CA VAL A 212 -1.07 -0.68 -14.57
C VAL A 212 -1.57 -1.60 -15.69
N LYS A 213 -0.74 -2.53 -16.13
CA LYS A 213 -1.06 -3.47 -17.21
C LYS A 213 -1.86 -4.68 -16.70
N ALA A 214 -1.67 -5.07 -15.46
CA ALA A 214 -2.39 -6.16 -14.81
C ALA A 214 -2.26 -6.04 -13.28
N ALA A 215 -3.12 -6.76 -12.58
CA ALA A 215 -3.05 -6.91 -11.14
C ALA A 215 -3.12 -8.37 -10.71
N ALA A 216 -2.58 -8.67 -9.54
CA ALA A 216 -2.79 -9.91 -8.82
C ALA A 216 -3.20 -9.61 -7.38
N VAL A 217 -4.08 -10.42 -6.82
CA VAL A 217 -4.53 -10.26 -5.43
C VAL A 217 -4.51 -11.60 -4.71
N ILE A 218 -4.09 -11.58 -3.46
CA ILE A 218 -3.98 -12.75 -2.59
C ILE A 218 -4.91 -12.54 -1.40
N GLY A 219 -5.89 -13.41 -1.18
CA GLY A 219 -6.78 -13.33 -0.01
C GLY A 219 -7.48 -11.97 0.13
N ALA A 220 -7.87 -11.34 -0.98
CA ALA A 220 -8.40 -9.98 -0.99
C ALA A 220 -9.79 -9.88 -0.37
N VAL A 221 -10.03 -8.79 0.36
CA VAL A 221 -11.38 -8.37 0.76
C VAL A 221 -12.01 -7.60 -0.41
N THR A 222 -13.10 -8.11 -0.96
CA THR A 222 -13.76 -7.58 -2.16
C THR A 222 -15.18 -7.09 -1.91
N ASP A 223 -15.77 -7.53 -0.79
CA ASP A 223 -17.02 -7.04 -0.20
C ASP A 223 -16.77 -6.80 1.28
N VAL A 224 -16.52 -5.55 1.65
CA VAL A 224 -16.08 -5.17 3.00
C VAL A 224 -17.18 -5.44 4.02
N LYS A 225 -18.45 -5.16 3.69
CA LYS A 225 -19.59 -5.42 4.59
C LYS A 225 -19.73 -6.91 4.88
N ALA A 226 -19.74 -7.74 3.83
CA ALA A 226 -19.88 -9.19 3.97
C ALA A 226 -18.68 -9.80 4.74
N TRP A 227 -17.47 -9.24 4.57
CA TRP A 227 -16.30 -9.65 5.34
C TRP A 227 -16.45 -9.30 6.82
N VAL A 228 -16.82 -8.08 7.16
CA VAL A 228 -17.06 -7.65 8.54
C VAL A 228 -18.14 -8.52 9.21
N ASP A 229 -19.25 -8.80 8.55
CA ASP A 229 -20.33 -9.63 9.07
C ASP A 229 -19.91 -11.10 9.27
N ALA A 230 -18.93 -11.58 8.53
CA ALA A 230 -18.39 -12.93 8.67
C ALA A 230 -17.34 -13.05 9.80
N THR A 231 -16.65 -11.97 10.13
CA THR A 231 -15.49 -11.95 11.07
C THR A 231 -15.83 -12.53 12.45
N PRO A 232 -16.95 -12.21 13.12
CA PRO A 232 -17.30 -12.82 14.41
C PRO A 232 -17.52 -14.33 14.33
N LYS A 233 -18.08 -14.83 13.22
CA LYS A 233 -18.32 -16.27 12.99
C LYS A 233 -17.03 -17.05 12.78
N MET A 234 -15.96 -16.36 12.42
CA MET A 234 -14.63 -16.94 12.19
C MET A 234 -13.78 -16.96 13.47
N GLY A 235 -14.31 -16.47 14.60
CA GLY A 235 -13.61 -16.41 15.87
C GLY A 235 -12.49 -15.35 15.89
N LEU A 236 -12.52 -14.39 14.98
CA LEU A 236 -11.61 -13.27 14.98
C LEU A 236 -12.08 -12.24 16.01
N VAL A 237 -11.26 -12.02 17.04
CA VAL A 237 -11.60 -11.19 18.22
C VAL A 237 -11.83 -9.72 17.82
N ASN A 238 -11.31 -9.27 16.68
CA ASN A 238 -11.20 -7.87 16.32
C ASN A 238 -12.30 -7.39 15.32
N GLY A 239 -13.35 -8.17 15.08
CA GLY A 239 -14.44 -7.74 14.19
C GLY A 239 -15.08 -6.43 14.62
N ASN A 240 -15.27 -6.22 15.91
CA ASN A 240 -15.82 -4.98 16.45
C ASN A 240 -14.83 -3.81 16.32
N GLU A 241 -13.53 -4.04 16.46
CA GLU A 241 -12.52 -2.99 16.29
C GLU A 241 -12.51 -2.40 14.88
N TYR A 242 -12.75 -3.23 13.86
CA TYR A 242 -12.90 -2.72 12.47
C TYR A 242 -14.14 -1.85 12.34
N ILE A 243 -15.29 -2.29 12.87
CA ILE A 243 -16.55 -1.53 12.83
C ILE A 243 -16.38 -0.19 13.57
N ASP A 244 -15.82 -0.21 14.77
CA ASP A 244 -15.57 0.99 15.55
C ASP A 244 -14.58 1.94 14.84
N GLY A 245 -13.55 1.39 14.19
CA GLY A 245 -12.61 2.13 13.37
C GLY A 245 -13.28 2.77 12.14
N PHE A 246 -14.16 2.06 11.46
CA PHE A 246 -14.91 2.57 10.31
C PHE A 246 -15.89 3.66 10.73
N ALA A 247 -16.67 3.41 11.77
CA ALA A 247 -17.61 4.40 12.31
C ALA A 247 -16.92 5.72 12.70
N LYS A 248 -15.67 5.62 13.19
CA LYS A 248 -14.89 6.79 13.61
C LYS A 248 -14.22 7.53 12.45
N ASN A 249 -13.73 6.81 11.44
CA ASN A 249 -12.81 7.35 10.44
C ASN A 249 -13.46 7.55 9.07
N TRP A 250 -14.57 6.88 8.77
CA TRP A 250 -15.24 7.09 7.50
C TRP A 250 -16.12 8.33 7.54
N PRO A 251 -16.06 9.20 6.52
CA PRO A 251 -16.85 10.41 6.48
C PRO A 251 -18.34 10.11 6.60
N ASP A 252 -19.01 10.79 7.53
CA ASP A 252 -20.46 10.70 7.75
C ASP A 252 -21.01 9.26 7.84
N TYR A 253 -20.29 8.40 8.57
CA TYR A 253 -20.63 6.99 8.71
C TYR A 253 -22.06 6.76 9.24
N GLU A 254 -22.51 7.58 10.18
CA GLU A 254 -23.84 7.41 10.81
C GLU A 254 -24.99 7.46 9.80
N HIS A 255 -24.86 8.28 8.74
CA HIS A 255 -25.90 8.46 7.73
C HIS A 255 -25.63 7.69 6.44
N HIS A 256 -24.36 7.34 6.15
CA HIS A 256 -23.91 6.81 4.87
C HIS A 256 -23.08 5.52 4.98
N ALA A 257 -23.24 4.74 6.06
CA ALA A 257 -22.43 3.52 6.28
C ALA A 257 -22.51 2.54 5.08
N GLU A 258 -23.70 2.28 4.55
CA GLU A 258 -23.87 1.37 3.41
C GLU A 258 -23.14 1.87 2.16
N GLU A 259 -23.21 3.16 1.87
CA GLU A 259 -22.50 3.78 0.75
C GLU A 259 -20.99 3.67 0.93
N GLN A 260 -20.48 3.87 2.14
CA GLN A 260 -19.07 3.74 2.47
C GLN A 260 -18.58 2.30 2.30
N TYR A 261 -19.37 1.31 2.71
CA TYR A 261 -19.09 -0.10 2.47
C TYR A 261 -19.05 -0.41 0.96
N ARG A 262 -20.06 0.01 0.21
CA ARG A 262 -20.16 -0.23 -1.23
C ARG A 262 -19.02 0.46 -2.00
N ALA A 263 -18.67 1.69 -1.62
CA ALA A 263 -17.60 2.44 -2.25
C ALA A 263 -16.23 1.71 -2.18
N ARG A 264 -16.02 0.91 -1.12
CA ARG A 264 -14.79 0.13 -0.88
C ARG A 264 -14.88 -1.33 -1.33
N SER A 265 -16.03 -1.77 -1.81
CA SER A 265 -16.30 -3.18 -2.15
C SER A 265 -16.31 -3.39 -3.66
N ALA A 266 -15.24 -3.95 -4.21
CA ALA A 266 -15.01 -4.10 -5.64
C ALA A 266 -16.10 -4.90 -6.37
N VAL A 267 -16.76 -5.81 -5.70
CA VAL A 267 -17.87 -6.59 -6.26
C VAL A 267 -19.05 -5.73 -6.74
N TYR A 268 -19.24 -4.53 -6.22
CA TYR A 268 -20.34 -3.64 -6.60
C TYR A 268 -20.02 -2.68 -7.76
N TRP A 269 -18.77 -2.66 -8.21
CA TRP A 269 -18.30 -1.81 -9.31
C TRP A 269 -17.22 -2.50 -10.14
N ALA A 270 -17.38 -3.82 -10.33
CA ALA A 270 -16.46 -4.64 -11.11
C ALA A 270 -16.34 -4.18 -12.58
N GLU A 271 -17.36 -3.49 -13.11
CA GLU A 271 -17.34 -2.86 -14.44
C GLU A 271 -16.22 -1.82 -14.60
N GLN A 272 -15.74 -1.23 -13.48
CA GLN A 272 -14.67 -0.25 -13.48
C GLN A 272 -13.26 -0.87 -13.41
N ILE A 273 -13.16 -2.20 -13.28
CA ILE A 273 -11.89 -2.92 -13.32
C ILE A 273 -11.50 -3.14 -14.79
N ASN A 274 -10.60 -2.31 -15.30
CA ASN A 274 -10.23 -2.26 -16.70
C ASN A 274 -8.87 -2.89 -17.02
N VAL A 275 -8.33 -3.68 -16.11
CA VAL A 275 -7.07 -4.42 -16.28
C VAL A 275 -7.29 -5.92 -15.97
N PRO A 276 -6.51 -6.82 -16.57
CA PRO A 276 -6.55 -8.24 -16.23
C PRO A 276 -6.21 -8.48 -14.75
N VAL A 277 -6.98 -9.33 -14.06
CA VAL A 277 -6.79 -9.63 -12.64
C VAL A 277 -6.57 -11.12 -12.39
N LEU A 278 -5.51 -11.46 -11.65
CA LEU A 278 -5.30 -12.80 -11.10
C LEU A 278 -5.77 -12.83 -9.64
N ILE A 279 -6.72 -13.69 -9.32
CA ILE A 279 -7.24 -13.88 -7.97
C ILE A 279 -6.68 -15.17 -7.39
N LEU A 280 -5.94 -15.07 -6.27
CA LEU A 280 -5.35 -16.19 -5.56
C LEU A 280 -5.94 -16.27 -4.15
N HIS A 281 -6.47 -17.44 -3.76
CA HIS A 281 -7.13 -17.59 -2.47
C HIS A 281 -7.01 -19.02 -1.93
N SER A 282 -7.12 -19.19 -0.61
CA SER A 282 -7.26 -20.49 0.01
C SER A 282 -8.70 -20.79 0.40
N ARG A 283 -9.17 -22.00 0.13
CA ARG A 283 -10.48 -22.46 0.58
C ARG A 283 -10.61 -22.49 2.10
N THR A 284 -9.50 -22.65 2.80
CA THR A 284 -9.43 -22.73 4.27
C THR A 284 -8.87 -21.47 4.91
N ASP A 285 -8.88 -20.34 4.20
CA ASP A 285 -8.51 -19.04 4.74
C ASP A 285 -9.44 -18.67 5.91
N ARG A 286 -8.83 -18.42 7.08
CA ARG A 286 -9.56 -18.09 8.32
C ARG A 286 -9.68 -16.59 8.56
N LEU A 287 -8.99 -15.75 7.79
CA LEU A 287 -9.03 -14.29 7.94
C LEU A 287 -9.97 -13.65 6.92
N VAL A 288 -9.99 -14.19 5.70
CA VAL A 288 -10.84 -13.71 4.61
C VAL A 288 -11.53 -14.92 3.98
N PRO A 289 -12.86 -15.07 4.09
CA PRO A 289 -13.57 -16.20 3.49
C PRO A 289 -13.34 -16.30 1.99
N VAL A 290 -13.17 -17.51 1.45
CA VAL A 290 -12.98 -17.75 0.02
C VAL A 290 -14.16 -17.23 -0.84
N THR A 291 -15.33 -17.05 -0.24
CA THR A 291 -16.50 -16.42 -0.88
C THR A 291 -16.20 -15.01 -1.40
N GLN A 292 -15.23 -14.30 -0.82
CA GLN A 292 -14.78 -13.01 -1.32
C GLN A 292 -14.17 -13.13 -2.73
N ALA A 293 -13.33 -14.13 -2.94
CA ALA A 293 -12.73 -14.41 -4.25
C ALA A 293 -13.76 -14.90 -5.26
N LEU A 294 -14.67 -15.78 -4.85
CA LEU A 294 -15.71 -16.33 -5.73
C LEU A 294 -16.71 -15.26 -6.19
N ARG A 295 -17.18 -14.41 -5.28
CA ARG A 295 -18.08 -13.29 -5.62
C ARG A 295 -17.39 -12.27 -6.54
N MET A 296 -16.11 -12.00 -6.31
CA MET A 296 -15.37 -11.10 -7.21
C MET A 296 -15.19 -11.69 -8.60
N ALA A 297 -14.90 -12.99 -8.69
CA ALA A 297 -14.79 -13.68 -9.98
C ALA A 297 -16.11 -13.67 -10.74
N GLU A 298 -17.23 -13.91 -10.05
CA GLU A 298 -18.59 -13.81 -10.61
C GLU A 298 -18.86 -12.39 -11.14
N ALA A 299 -18.60 -11.36 -10.31
CA ALA A 299 -18.81 -9.97 -10.72
C ALA A 299 -17.93 -9.56 -11.93
N LEU A 300 -16.68 -10.02 -11.99
CA LEU A 300 -15.82 -9.79 -13.16
C LEU A 300 -16.34 -10.52 -14.41
N GLN A 301 -16.84 -11.76 -14.26
CA GLN A 301 -17.42 -12.53 -15.35
C GLN A 301 -18.67 -11.84 -15.90
N GLU A 302 -19.58 -11.40 -15.04
CA GLU A 302 -20.81 -10.70 -15.43
C GLU A 302 -20.54 -9.42 -16.20
N ASN A 303 -19.43 -8.77 -15.91
CA ASN A 303 -18.98 -7.52 -16.55
C ASN A 303 -17.99 -7.75 -17.71
N GLY A 304 -17.80 -8.99 -18.16
CA GLY A 304 -16.93 -9.32 -19.32
C GLY A 304 -15.48 -8.96 -19.12
N LYS A 305 -14.97 -8.97 -17.88
CA LYS A 305 -13.60 -8.60 -17.54
C LYS A 305 -12.64 -9.77 -17.69
N VAL A 306 -11.38 -9.46 -17.97
CA VAL A 306 -10.31 -10.48 -18.06
C VAL A 306 -9.81 -10.83 -16.67
N TYR A 307 -9.96 -12.09 -16.28
CA TYR A 307 -9.49 -12.56 -14.98
C TYR A 307 -9.06 -14.03 -15.03
N ALA A 308 -8.31 -14.43 -14.02
CA ALA A 308 -8.05 -15.84 -13.69
C ALA A 308 -8.19 -16.04 -12.18
N VAL A 309 -8.60 -17.25 -11.79
CA VAL A 309 -8.78 -17.61 -10.37
C VAL A 309 -8.01 -18.88 -10.06
N ARG A 310 -7.26 -18.88 -8.97
CA ARG A 310 -6.67 -20.08 -8.39
C ARG A 310 -7.10 -20.21 -6.94
N ILE A 311 -7.87 -21.22 -6.63
CA ILE A 311 -8.25 -21.57 -5.26
C ILE A 311 -7.42 -22.78 -4.82
N TYR A 312 -6.65 -22.59 -3.75
CA TYR A 312 -5.90 -23.67 -3.10
C TYR A 312 -6.78 -24.38 -2.07
N GLU A 313 -6.73 -25.70 -2.05
CA GLU A 313 -7.63 -26.50 -1.22
C GLU A 313 -7.37 -26.29 0.28
N ARG A 314 -6.10 -26.29 0.70
CA ARG A 314 -5.70 -26.19 2.12
C ARG A 314 -4.45 -25.33 2.25
N ASP A 315 -4.65 -24.09 2.69
CA ASP A 315 -3.55 -23.18 2.94
C ASP A 315 -3.98 -22.09 3.96
N GLY A 316 -3.01 -21.32 4.44
CA GLY A 316 -3.26 -20.12 5.24
C GLY A 316 -3.59 -18.89 4.38
N HIS A 317 -3.87 -17.77 5.05
CA HIS A 317 -4.26 -16.52 4.41
C HIS A 317 -3.28 -16.02 3.33
N PRO A 318 -1.94 -15.91 3.59
CA PRO A 318 -0.98 -15.46 2.57
C PRO A 318 -0.53 -16.58 1.63
N LEU A 319 -1.13 -17.77 1.68
CA LEU A 319 -0.78 -18.96 0.91
C LEU A 319 0.66 -19.47 1.16
N PRO A 320 1.07 -19.67 2.43
CA PRO A 320 2.44 -20.02 2.77
C PRO A 320 2.90 -21.35 2.20
N LYS A 321 2.04 -22.38 2.20
CA LYS A 321 2.38 -23.72 1.69
C LYS A 321 2.51 -23.77 0.17
N ASN A 322 1.84 -22.85 -0.51
CA ASN A 322 1.82 -22.76 -1.98
C ASN A 322 2.58 -21.53 -2.47
N ARG A 323 3.48 -20.95 -1.67
CA ARG A 323 4.21 -19.72 -1.98
C ARG A 323 4.89 -19.77 -3.35
N ASP A 324 5.62 -20.84 -3.66
CA ASP A 324 6.38 -20.94 -4.90
C ASP A 324 5.46 -21.02 -6.13
N ASP A 325 4.36 -21.79 -6.05
CA ASP A 325 3.35 -21.84 -7.11
C ASP A 325 2.62 -20.49 -7.26
N ARG A 326 2.26 -19.88 -6.15
CA ARG A 326 1.64 -18.55 -6.10
C ARG A 326 2.53 -17.51 -6.78
N ASN A 327 3.81 -17.42 -6.39
CA ASN A 327 4.74 -16.44 -6.95
C ASN A 327 5.00 -16.72 -8.44
N ARG A 328 5.14 -17.98 -8.84
CA ARG A 328 5.24 -18.35 -10.24
C ARG A 328 4.03 -17.89 -11.06
N LEU A 329 2.81 -18.13 -10.56
CA LEU A 329 1.59 -17.69 -11.24
C LEU A 329 1.51 -16.16 -11.35
N ILE A 330 1.94 -15.41 -10.34
CA ILE A 330 1.99 -13.94 -10.37
C ILE A 330 2.97 -13.47 -11.45
N VAL A 331 4.18 -14.00 -11.46
CA VAL A 331 5.22 -13.67 -12.43
C VAL A 331 4.75 -14.00 -13.86
N ASP A 332 4.20 -15.19 -14.09
CA ASP A 332 3.67 -15.62 -15.38
C ASP A 332 2.52 -14.72 -15.86
N TRP A 333 1.65 -14.29 -14.91
CA TRP A 333 0.53 -13.39 -15.20
C TRP A 333 1.01 -12.03 -15.67
N PHE A 334 1.95 -11.43 -14.95
CA PHE A 334 2.50 -10.12 -15.30
C PHE A 334 3.30 -10.16 -16.60
N ASN A 335 4.11 -11.19 -16.81
CA ASN A 335 4.88 -11.35 -18.05
C ASN A 335 3.97 -11.49 -19.28
N ARG A 336 2.87 -12.25 -19.19
CA ARG A 336 1.89 -12.35 -20.28
C ARG A 336 1.20 -11.03 -20.56
N ALA A 337 0.76 -10.31 -19.52
CA ALA A 337 0.13 -9.00 -19.69
C ALA A 337 1.08 -7.95 -20.30
N GLY A 338 2.37 -8.03 -20.00
CA GLY A 338 3.39 -7.17 -20.60
C GLY A 338 3.68 -7.45 -22.08
N GLN A 339 3.22 -8.57 -22.62
CA GLN A 339 3.37 -8.92 -24.04
C GLN A 339 2.15 -8.56 -24.89
N ILE A 340 1.00 -8.30 -24.26
CA ILE A 340 -0.22 -7.87 -24.95
C ILE A 340 -0.05 -6.41 -25.32
N GLY A 341 0.22 -6.11 -26.58
CA GLY A 341 0.39 -4.75 -27.12
C GLY A 341 1.74 -4.46 -27.76
N LYS A 342 2.57 -5.51 -27.98
CA LYS A 342 3.77 -5.40 -28.82
C LYS A 342 3.50 -5.85 -30.24
#